data_b2db029a5328e30476449155c04dc8d0
#
_entry.id   b2db029a5328e30476449155c04dc8d0
#
_cell.length_a   1.000
_cell.length_b   1.000
_cell.length_c   1.000
_cell.angle_alpha   90.00
_cell.angle_beta   90.00
_cell.angle_gamma   90.00
#
_symmetry.space_group_name_H-M   'P 1'
#
loop_
_entity.id
_entity.type
_entity.pdbx_description
1 polymer ?
#
loop_
_entity_poly.entity_id
_entity_poly.type
_entity_poly.pdbx_seq_one_letter_code
_entity_poly.pdbx_strand_id
1 'polypeptide(L)'
;MSTGFNKKKIGLTAIFLILLFAAVALAGVGGGVEAKEKVDIVPLIKWTLVFLAGLGSIFGVGLAIAAKRFAVQVDPRVEKVMDVLAHAHCGACGYAGCEQYAEAVVSNPEVAPNLCTPAGAKGAEAVALITGKKADLREPIFARIMCQGGTSRSRKKFIYEGVIDCRAAVLAGGGDKSCANGCLGYGTCARVCPFDAMHMGNEGLPIVDITKCTGCRKCEQACPKKVIEVLPASKMVLVACHSRDKGGDTRKNCDLGCIACGACVKVCPFDAPSVQNNFSRIDPAKCKV
;
A
#
# COMPACT_ATOMS: atom_id res chain seq x y z
N MET A 1 34.92 -5.97 1.84
CA MET A 1 35.98 -5.29 2.62
C MET A 1 35.30 -4.49 3.72
N SER A 2 35.44 -4.97 4.95
CA SER A 2 34.82 -4.42 6.16
C SER A 2 35.63 -3.21 6.64
N THR A 3 35.06 -2.00 6.49
CA THR A 3 35.63 -0.81 7.15
C THR A 3 35.04 -0.70 8.55
N GLY A 4 35.80 -1.20 9.53
CA GLY A 4 35.49 -1.04 10.94
C GLY A 4 35.42 0.42 11.36
N PHE A 5 34.23 0.97 11.40
CA PHE A 5 33.97 2.33 11.83
C PHE A 5 34.13 2.41 13.35
N ASN A 6 35.16 3.12 13.81
CA ASN A 6 35.60 3.15 15.21
C ASN A 6 34.61 3.96 16.09
N LYS A 7 33.56 3.30 16.59
CA LYS A 7 32.51 3.87 17.45
C LYS A 7 33.04 4.54 18.73
N LYS A 8 34.25 4.22 19.19
CA LYS A 8 34.86 4.79 20.42
C LYS A 8 35.33 6.23 20.24
N LYS A 9 35.73 6.67 19.02
CA LYS A 9 36.18 8.04 18.82
C LYS A 9 35.04 9.06 18.71
N ILE A 10 33.87 8.62 18.26
CA ILE A 10 32.68 9.52 18.15
C ILE A 10 32.08 9.79 19.52
N GLY A 11 32.08 8.81 20.42
CA GLY A 11 31.59 9.00 21.79
C GLY A 11 32.44 10.00 22.58
N LEU A 12 33.74 10.00 22.40
CA LEU A 12 34.65 10.87 23.15
C LEU A 12 34.54 12.35 22.73
N THR A 13 34.38 12.62 21.44
CA THR A 13 34.18 13.98 20.92
C THR A 13 32.81 14.56 21.27
N ALA A 14 31.75 13.76 21.28
CA ALA A 14 30.42 14.18 21.71
C ALA A 14 30.38 14.50 23.21
N ILE A 15 31.02 13.67 24.04
CA ILE A 15 31.12 13.90 25.50
C ILE A 15 31.93 15.18 25.78
N PHE A 16 33.04 15.42 25.03
CA PHE A 16 33.83 16.62 25.22
C PHE A 16 33.06 17.90 24.86
N LEU A 17 32.26 17.87 23.78
CA LEU A 17 31.39 18.98 23.39
C LEU A 17 30.29 19.24 24.42
N ILE A 18 29.67 18.19 24.96
CA ILE A 18 28.65 18.32 26.01
C ILE A 18 29.25 18.89 27.30
N LEU A 19 30.44 18.46 27.69
CA LEU A 19 31.13 19.00 28.88
C LEU A 19 31.57 20.44 28.67
N LEU A 20 32.00 20.83 27.47
CA LEU A 20 32.34 22.21 27.15
C LEU A 20 31.10 23.12 27.22
N PHE A 21 29.96 22.63 26.73
CA PHE A 21 28.68 23.35 26.78
C PHE A 21 28.16 23.48 28.23
N ALA A 22 28.31 22.43 29.04
CA ALA A 22 27.94 22.46 30.45
C ALA A 22 28.85 23.41 31.27
N ALA A 23 30.17 23.46 30.95
CA ALA A 23 31.12 24.38 31.61
C ALA A 23 30.81 25.85 31.29
N VAL A 24 30.44 26.16 30.03
CA VAL A 24 30.04 27.52 29.63
C VAL A 24 28.69 27.91 30.23
N ALA A 25 27.73 26.98 30.33
CA ALA A 25 26.45 27.22 30.99
C ALA A 25 26.60 27.43 32.50
N LEU A 26 27.48 26.70 33.19
CA LEU A 26 27.76 26.84 34.61
C LEU A 26 28.57 28.11 34.95
N ALA A 27 29.42 28.56 34.05
CA ALA A 27 30.17 29.82 34.24
C ALA A 27 29.28 31.07 34.07
N GLY A 28 28.11 30.94 33.41
CA GLY A 28 27.12 32.02 33.24
C GLY A 28 26.13 32.22 34.39
N VAL A 29 26.04 31.27 35.34
CA VAL A 29 25.02 31.30 36.42
C VAL A 29 25.54 31.83 37.79
N GLY A 30 26.82 32.20 37.85
CA GLY A 30 27.48 32.62 39.11
C GLY A 30 27.48 34.12 39.40
N GLY A 31 26.65 34.93 38.75
CA GLY A 31 26.55 36.38 39.03
C GLY A 31 25.24 36.73 39.72
N GLY A 32 25.31 36.99 41.05
CA GLY A 32 24.18 37.52 41.84
C GLY A 32 23.68 38.83 41.25
N VAL A 33 22.38 38.93 41.06
CA VAL A 33 21.71 40.14 40.57
C VAL A 33 21.62 41.15 41.70
N GLU A 34 22.59 42.09 41.81
CA GLU A 34 22.36 43.38 42.46
C GLU A 34 21.88 44.36 41.37
N ALA A 35 20.68 44.87 41.60
CA ALA A 35 20.04 45.83 40.71
C ALA A 35 20.67 47.22 40.89
N LYS A 36 21.31 47.71 39.82
CA LYS A 36 21.52 49.08 39.35
C LYS A 36 22.85 49.30 38.66
N GLU A 37 23.01 48.64 37.51
CA GLU A 37 23.97 49.12 36.56
C GLU A 37 23.29 49.10 35.19
N LYS A 38 23.37 50.23 34.45
CA LYS A 38 22.86 50.28 33.07
C LYS A 38 23.66 49.28 32.24
N VAL A 39 23.12 48.09 32.06
CA VAL A 39 23.74 47.08 31.22
C VAL A 39 23.78 47.61 29.79
N ASP A 40 24.97 47.90 29.30
CA ASP A 40 25.17 48.25 27.89
C ASP A 40 24.77 47.02 27.02
N ILE A 41 23.58 47.08 26.46
CA ILE A 41 23.00 45.99 25.65
C ILE A 41 23.79 45.77 24.34
N VAL A 42 24.47 46.81 23.85
CA VAL A 42 25.21 46.80 22.60
C VAL A 42 26.34 45.75 22.53
N PRO A 43 27.25 45.63 23.52
CA PRO A 43 28.26 44.57 23.50
C PRO A 43 27.67 43.18 23.62
N LEU A 44 26.59 43.02 24.41
CA LEU A 44 25.90 41.75 24.56
C LEU A 44 25.29 41.27 23.23
N ILE A 45 24.60 42.15 22.50
CA ILE A 45 24.05 41.84 21.17
C ILE A 45 25.16 41.49 20.16
N LYS A 46 26.27 42.23 20.16
CA LYS A 46 27.43 41.92 19.27
C LYS A 46 27.98 40.53 19.55
N TRP A 47 28.25 40.18 20.79
CA TRP A 47 28.79 38.87 21.16
C TRP A 47 27.83 37.73 20.87
N THR A 48 26.53 37.89 21.10
CA THR A 48 25.51 36.89 20.76
C THR A 48 25.42 36.69 19.25
N LEU A 49 25.47 37.75 18.43
CA LEU A 49 25.47 37.65 16.97
C LEU A 49 26.74 36.95 16.46
N VAL A 50 27.93 37.28 16.99
CA VAL A 50 29.18 36.61 16.61
C VAL A 50 29.14 35.14 16.97
N PHE A 51 28.64 34.81 18.16
CA PHE A 51 28.52 33.40 18.59
C PHE A 51 27.52 32.61 17.73
N LEU A 52 26.34 33.19 17.44
CA LEU A 52 25.37 32.57 16.55
C LEU A 52 25.91 32.38 15.13
N ALA A 53 26.58 33.40 14.59
CA ALA A 53 27.18 33.32 13.25
C ALA A 53 28.30 32.26 13.19
N GLY A 54 29.15 32.20 14.21
CA GLY A 54 30.20 31.19 14.33
C GLY A 54 29.62 29.76 14.41
N LEU A 55 28.65 29.58 15.29
CA LEU A 55 27.98 28.29 15.46
C LEU A 55 27.24 27.85 14.17
N GLY A 56 26.50 28.78 13.56
CA GLY A 56 25.80 28.54 12.29
C GLY A 56 26.76 28.17 11.15
N SER A 57 27.93 28.84 11.08
CA SER A 57 28.95 28.53 10.08
C SER A 57 29.54 27.12 10.28
N ILE A 58 29.85 26.75 11.53
CA ILE A 58 30.39 25.41 11.85
C ILE A 58 29.40 24.32 11.47
N PHE A 59 28.13 24.47 11.86
CA PHE A 59 27.08 23.52 11.51
C PHE A 59 26.81 23.51 10.00
N GLY A 60 26.77 24.67 9.35
CA GLY A 60 26.56 24.78 7.91
C GLY A 60 27.64 24.06 7.11
N VAL A 61 28.92 24.29 7.45
CA VAL A 61 30.06 23.59 6.82
C VAL A 61 30.02 22.09 7.12
N GLY A 62 29.70 21.70 8.38
CA GLY A 62 29.59 20.32 8.78
C GLY A 62 28.50 19.59 7.99
N LEU A 63 27.31 20.19 7.85
CA LEU A 63 26.22 19.66 7.04
C LEU A 63 26.56 19.59 5.55
N ALA A 64 27.23 20.60 5.00
CA ALA A 64 27.65 20.60 3.59
C ALA A 64 28.67 19.48 3.29
N ILE A 65 29.63 19.25 4.20
CA ILE A 65 30.58 18.13 4.08
C ILE A 65 29.84 16.79 4.22
N ALA A 66 28.94 16.66 5.18
CA ALA A 66 28.14 15.46 5.37
C ALA A 66 27.25 15.18 4.14
N ALA A 67 26.56 16.19 3.60
CA ALA A 67 25.76 16.07 2.41
C ALA A 67 26.56 15.58 1.20
N LYS A 68 27.77 16.10 0.98
CA LYS A 68 28.67 15.62 -0.09
C LYS A 68 29.19 14.20 0.17
N ARG A 69 29.50 13.86 1.43
CA ARG A 69 30.06 12.54 1.76
C ARG A 69 29.05 11.42 1.72
N PHE A 70 27.78 11.74 2.06
CA PHE A 70 26.66 10.78 2.11
C PHE A 70 25.71 10.94 0.94
N ALA A 71 26.03 11.74 -0.08
CA ALA A 71 25.25 11.85 -1.30
C ALA A 71 25.15 10.47 -1.97
N VAL A 72 23.95 9.93 -2.03
CA VAL A 72 23.64 8.72 -2.81
C VAL A 72 23.50 9.16 -4.27
N GLN A 73 24.35 8.62 -5.13
CA GLN A 73 24.23 8.86 -6.58
C GLN A 73 23.10 7.98 -7.10
N VAL A 74 21.95 8.58 -7.37
CA VAL A 74 20.83 7.90 -8.01
C VAL A 74 21.09 7.89 -9.52
N ASP A 75 20.93 6.72 -10.17
CA ASP A 75 21.04 6.61 -11.63
C ASP A 75 19.94 7.47 -12.28
N PRO A 76 20.28 8.39 -13.21
CA PRO A 76 19.27 9.26 -13.85
C PRO A 76 18.18 8.49 -14.62
N ARG A 77 18.39 7.20 -14.90
CA ARG A 77 17.33 6.34 -15.46
C ARG A 77 16.22 6.03 -14.47
N VAL A 78 16.51 6.04 -13.16
CA VAL A 78 15.51 5.81 -12.11
C VAL A 78 14.45 6.91 -12.14
N GLU A 79 14.86 8.18 -12.26
CA GLU A 79 13.95 9.30 -12.37
C GLU A 79 13.05 9.18 -13.61
N LYS A 80 13.64 8.85 -14.77
CA LYS A 80 12.87 8.62 -16.01
C LYS A 80 11.89 7.47 -15.89
N VAL A 81 12.24 6.39 -15.20
CA VAL A 81 11.33 5.28 -14.93
C VAL A 81 10.21 5.73 -14.01
N MET A 82 10.52 6.53 -12.97
CA MET A 82 9.51 7.09 -12.08
C MET A 82 8.47 7.90 -12.87
N ASP A 83 8.86 8.74 -13.80
CA ASP A 83 7.94 9.60 -14.59
C ASP A 83 6.90 8.81 -15.39
N VAL A 84 7.22 7.58 -15.80
CA VAL A 84 6.28 6.71 -16.55
C VAL A 84 5.47 5.77 -15.68
N LEU A 85 5.76 5.69 -14.38
CA LEU A 85 5.00 4.89 -13.43
C LEU A 85 3.74 5.63 -12.95
N ALA A 86 2.78 4.87 -12.44
CA ALA A 86 1.48 5.41 -12.02
C ALA A 86 1.50 6.18 -10.68
N HIS A 87 2.63 6.27 -9.99
CA HIS A 87 2.81 6.93 -8.67
C HIS A 87 1.80 6.55 -7.57
N ALA A 88 1.11 5.42 -7.74
CA ALA A 88 0.06 4.98 -6.82
C ALA A 88 0.59 4.31 -5.54
N HIS A 89 1.89 4.01 -5.49
CA HIS A 89 2.55 3.31 -4.36
C HIS A 89 1.72 2.12 -3.84
N CYS A 90 1.11 1.36 -4.77
CA CYS A 90 0.12 0.33 -4.44
C CYS A 90 0.73 -0.99 -3.95
N GLY A 91 2.01 -1.24 -4.21
CA GLY A 91 2.68 -2.48 -3.85
C GLY A 91 2.35 -3.70 -4.74
N ALA A 92 1.55 -3.53 -5.80
CA ALA A 92 1.14 -4.64 -6.69
C ALA A 92 2.31 -5.30 -7.43
N CYS A 93 3.38 -4.55 -7.66
CA CYS A 93 4.63 -5.04 -8.25
C CYS A 93 5.52 -5.86 -7.29
N GLY A 94 5.14 -5.97 -6.01
CA GLY A 94 5.92 -6.64 -4.97
C GLY A 94 6.93 -5.73 -4.25
N TYR A 95 7.03 -4.46 -4.62
CA TYR A 95 7.89 -3.47 -3.97
C TYR A 95 7.06 -2.53 -3.08
N ALA A 96 7.66 -1.98 -2.03
CA ALA A 96 6.94 -1.12 -1.08
C ALA A 96 6.52 0.23 -1.67
N GLY A 97 7.16 0.68 -2.77
CA GLY A 97 6.84 1.92 -3.47
C GLY A 97 7.33 1.92 -4.91
N CYS A 98 6.87 2.91 -5.68
CA CYS A 98 7.27 3.07 -7.08
C CYS A 98 8.78 3.33 -7.23
N GLU A 99 9.38 4.07 -6.30
CA GLU A 99 10.81 4.38 -6.28
C GLU A 99 11.66 3.11 -6.14
N GLN A 100 11.32 2.24 -5.18
CA GLN A 100 12.03 0.97 -5.01
C GLN A 100 11.92 0.05 -6.22
N TYR A 101 10.77 0.04 -6.89
CA TYR A 101 10.64 -0.70 -8.15
C TYR A 101 11.49 -0.07 -9.25
N ALA A 102 11.50 1.28 -9.38
CA ALA A 102 12.30 1.98 -10.36
C ALA A 102 13.82 1.72 -10.16
N GLU A 103 14.30 1.78 -8.93
CA GLU A 103 15.68 1.42 -8.59
C GLU A 103 15.98 -0.05 -8.92
N ALA A 104 15.10 -0.96 -8.53
CA ALA A 104 15.28 -2.39 -8.76
C ALA A 104 15.30 -2.74 -10.25
N VAL A 105 14.40 -2.17 -11.06
CA VAL A 105 14.34 -2.46 -12.50
C VAL A 105 15.51 -1.87 -13.28
N VAL A 106 16.10 -0.79 -12.79
CA VAL A 106 17.30 -0.17 -13.41
C VAL A 106 18.58 -0.91 -13.00
N SER A 107 18.71 -1.27 -11.72
CA SER A 107 19.94 -1.87 -11.17
C SER A 107 20.04 -3.38 -11.38
N ASN A 108 18.93 -4.10 -11.42
CA ASN A 108 18.91 -5.56 -11.52
C ASN A 108 18.31 -6.02 -12.87
N PRO A 109 19.09 -6.72 -13.73
CA PRO A 109 18.60 -7.25 -15.02
C PRO A 109 17.47 -8.27 -14.88
N GLU A 110 17.39 -9.01 -13.77
CA GLU A 110 16.35 -10.03 -13.53
C GLU A 110 14.96 -9.44 -13.27
N VAL A 111 14.88 -8.16 -12.88
CA VAL A 111 13.59 -7.51 -12.57
C VAL A 111 12.90 -7.13 -13.88
N ALA A 112 11.71 -7.69 -14.08
CA ALA A 112 10.93 -7.46 -15.29
C ALA A 112 10.35 -6.03 -15.37
N PRO A 113 10.32 -5.39 -16.55
CA PRO A 113 9.83 -4.02 -16.74
C PRO A 113 8.29 -3.91 -16.68
N ASN A 114 7.56 -5.03 -16.68
CA ASN A 114 6.10 -5.13 -16.77
C ASN A 114 5.42 -5.43 -15.42
N LEU A 115 6.11 -5.23 -14.28
CA LEU A 115 5.53 -5.52 -12.96
C LEU A 115 4.52 -4.47 -12.49
N CYS A 116 4.62 -3.24 -12.99
CA CYS A 116 3.69 -2.17 -12.62
C CYS A 116 2.35 -2.33 -13.36
N THR A 117 1.36 -2.99 -12.74
CA THR A 117 0.03 -3.18 -13.33
C THR A 117 -0.71 -1.86 -13.61
N PRO A 118 -0.65 -0.83 -12.74
CA PRO A 118 -1.31 0.45 -13.00
C PRO A 118 -0.72 1.24 -14.18
N ALA A 119 0.56 1.07 -14.50
CA ALA A 119 1.15 1.72 -15.68
C ALA A 119 0.69 1.07 -17.00
N GLY A 120 0.14 -0.14 -16.93
CA GLY A 120 -0.38 -0.86 -18.08
C GLY A 120 0.69 -1.22 -19.12
N ALA A 121 0.25 -1.59 -20.34
CA ALA A 121 1.14 -1.98 -21.43
C ALA A 121 2.07 -0.83 -21.86
N LYS A 122 1.53 0.39 -21.99
CA LYS A 122 2.32 1.58 -22.37
C LYS A 122 3.43 1.90 -21.37
N GLY A 123 3.13 1.80 -20.06
CA GLY A 123 4.13 1.99 -19.03
C GLY A 123 5.20 0.90 -19.06
N ALA A 124 4.81 -0.35 -19.26
CA ALA A 124 5.75 -1.47 -19.38
C ALA A 124 6.71 -1.31 -20.59
N GLU A 125 6.19 -0.87 -21.72
CA GLU A 125 7.00 -0.57 -22.95
C GLU A 125 7.97 0.58 -22.69
N ALA A 126 7.51 1.67 -22.04
CA ALA A 126 8.35 2.83 -21.71
C ALA A 126 9.47 2.45 -20.73
N VAL A 127 9.16 1.68 -19.68
CA VAL A 127 10.17 1.17 -18.74
C VAL A 127 11.17 0.26 -19.45
N ALA A 128 10.70 -0.60 -20.35
CA ALA A 128 11.56 -1.49 -21.14
C ALA A 128 12.53 -0.70 -22.03
N LEU A 129 12.05 0.36 -22.68
CA LEU A 129 12.87 1.24 -23.52
C LEU A 129 13.97 1.96 -22.69
N ILE A 130 13.61 2.50 -21.51
CA ILE A 130 14.56 3.20 -20.63
C ILE A 130 15.63 2.24 -20.08
N THR A 131 15.23 1.01 -19.76
CA THR A 131 16.12 0.01 -19.14
C THR A 131 16.82 -0.89 -20.14
N GLY A 132 16.48 -0.81 -21.45
CA GLY A 132 17.03 -1.68 -22.50
C GLY A 132 16.55 -3.14 -22.42
N LYS A 133 15.41 -3.39 -21.73
CA LYS A 133 14.84 -4.74 -21.53
C LYS A 133 13.70 -5.00 -22.51
N LYS A 134 13.31 -6.26 -22.64
CA LYS A 134 12.09 -6.64 -23.39
C LYS A 134 10.90 -6.67 -22.43
N ALA A 135 9.79 -6.04 -22.80
CA ALA A 135 8.53 -6.11 -22.07
C ALA A 135 7.66 -7.21 -22.67
N ASP A 136 7.34 -8.22 -21.86
CA ASP A 136 6.26 -9.15 -22.18
C ASP A 136 4.94 -8.48 -21.80
N LEU A 137 4.10 -8.21 -22.80
CA LEU A 137 2.80 -7.60 -22.57
C LEU A 137 1.90 -8.59 -21.83
N ARG A 138 1.46 -8.20 -20.65
CA ARG A 138 0.50 -8.98 -19.86
C ARG A 138 -0.92 -8.55 -20.19
N GLU A 139 -1.83 -9.52 -20.18
CA GLU A 139 -3.25 -9.25 -20.30
C GLU A 139 -3.72 -8.35 -19.16
N PRO A 140 -4.59 -7.34 -19.42
CA PRO A 140 -5.19 -6.53 -18.38
C PRO A 140 -5.91 -7.38 -17.33
N ILE A 141 -5.78 -7.00 -16.07
CA ILE A 141 -6.43 -7.68 -14.94
C ILE A 141 -7.35 -6.72 -14.22
N PHE A 142 -8.53 -7.19 -13.79
CA PHE A 142 -9.54 -6.38 -13.11
C PHE A 142 -10.05 -7.06 -11.85
N ALA A 143 -10.48 -6.24 -10.88
CA ALA A 143 -11.15 -6.74 -9.70
C ALA A 143 -12.53 -7.32 -10.06
N ARG A 144 -12.86 -8.49 -9.52
CA ARG A 144 -14.14 -9.16 -9.65
C ARG A 144 -14.71 -9.41 -8.27
N ILE A 145 -16.02 -9.22 -8.12
CA ILE A 145 -16.71 -9.39 -6.85
C ILE A 145 -17.33 -10.77 -6.79
N MET A 146 -16.83 -11.60 -5.89
CA MET A 146 -17.30 -12.99 -5.68
C MET A 146 -18.45 -13.05 -4.69
N CYS A 147 -19.40 -12.13 -4.80
CA CYS A 147 -20.62 -12.10 -3.99
C CYS A 147 -21.72 -11.32 -4.71
N GLN A 148 -22.91 -11.93 -4.80
CA GLN A 148 -24.13 -11.30 -5.31
C GLN A 148 -25.17 -11.09 -4.21
N GLY A 149 -24.87 -11.48 -2.97
CA GLY A 149 -25.75 -11.34 -1.82
C GLY A 149 -25.83 -9.90 -1.32
N GLY A 150 -26.53 -9.05 -2.07
CA GLY A 150 -26.85 -7.67 -1.67
C GLY A 150 -27.80 -7.61 -0.48
N THR A 151 -28.22 -6.38 -0.12
CA THR A 151 -29.11 -6.10 1.02
C THR A 151 -30.46 -6.77 0.88
N SER A 152 -31.01 -6.84 -0.34
CA SER A 152 -32.32 -7.46 -0.63
C SER A 152 -32.29 -9.00 -0.67
N ARG A 153 -31.11 -9.60 -0.91
CA ARG A 153 -30.90 -11.02 -1.19
C ARG A 153 -30.24 -11.80 -0.07
N SER A 154 -29.63 -11.13 0.89
CA SER A 154 -28.95 -11.77 2.02
C SER A 154 -29.58 -11.39 3.35
N ARG A 155 -29.71 -12.38 4.24
CA ARG A 155 -30.31 -12.17 5.56
C ARG A 155 -29.30 -11.61 6.53
N LYS A 156 -29.75 -10.76 7.43
CA LYS A 156 -28.98 -10.20 8.53
C LYS A 156 -29.21 -11.00 9.81
N LYS A 157 -28.17 -11.13 10.63
CA LYS A 157 -28.24 -11.71 11.98
C LYS A 157 -28.67 -10.68 13.02
N PHE A 158 -28.20 -9.44 12.85
CA PHE A 158 -28.43 -8.31 13.75
C PHE A 158 -28.30 -7.00 12.98
N ILE A 159 -28.70 -5.92 13.60
CA ILE A 159 -28.45 -4.55 13.11
C ILE A 159 -27.09 -4.11 13.64
N TYR A 160 -26.19 -3.72 12.72
CA TYR A 160 -24.87 -3.20 13.08
C TYR A 160 -24.94 -1.69 13.20
N GLU A 161 -24.69 -1.19 14.40
CA GLU A 161 -24.57 0.25 14.72
C GLU A 161 -23.14 0.52 15.17
N GLY A 162 -22.27 0.85 14.26
CA GLY A 162 -20.84 1.07 14.52
C GLY A 162 -20.16 1.78 13.38
N VAL A 163 -18.83 1.77 13.39
CA VAL A 163 -18.01 2.38 12.32
C VAL A 163 -18.33 1.72 10.98
N ILE A 164 -18.71 2.53 9.98
CA ILE A 164 -19.01 2.08 8.63
C ILE A 164 -17.72 1.66 7.92
N ASP A 165 -17.15 0.52 8.33
CA ASP A 165 -15.96 -0.11 7.74
C ASP A 165 -16.07 -1.62 7.88
N CYS A 166 -15.75 -2.36 6.79
CA CYS A 166 -15.86 -3.83 6.79
C CYS A 166 -14.93 -4.48 7.81
N ARG A 167 -13.75 -3.89 8.08
CA ARG A 167 -12.79 -4.42 9.04
C ARG A 167 -13.28 -4.27 10.47
N ALA A 168 -13.93 -3.13 10.77
CA ALA A 168 -14.59 -2.93 12.06
C ALA A 168 -15.80 -3.85 12.23
N ALA A 169 -16.64 -3.94 11.21
CA ALA A 169 -17.84 -4.77 11.26
C ALA A 169 -17.55 -6.27 11.42
N VAL A 170 -16.45 -6.78 10.85
CA VAL A 170 -16.04 -8.18 11.03
C VAL A 170 -15.74 -8.52 12.49
N LEU A 171 -15.23 -7.57 13.28
CA LEU A 171 -14.95 -7.80 14.70
C LEU A 171 -16.22 -8.03 15.51
N ALA A 172 -17.35 -7.50 15.06
CA ALA A 172 -18.67 -7.76 15.66
C ALA A 172 -19.25 -9.09 15.12
N GLY A 173 -18.87 -10.21 15.71
CA GLY A 173 -19.41 -11.54 15.40
C GLY A 173 -19.26 -11.98 13.93
N GLY A 174 -18.23 -11.49 13.25
CA GLY A 174 -17.99 -11.78 11.83
C GLY A 174 -18.81 -10.93 10.85
N GLY A 175 -19.49 -9.90 11.32
CA GLY A 175 -20.36 -9.02 10.54
C GLY A 175 -21.84 -9.34 10.70
N ASP A 176 -22.69 -8.42 10.27
CA ASP A 176 -24.15 -8.43 10.45
C ASP A 176 -24.90 -9.41 9.52
N LYS A 177 -24.28 -9.83 8.41
CA LYS A 177 -24.90 -10.79 7.49
C LYS A 177 -24.85 -12.22 8.00
N SER A 178 -25.92 -12.99 7.74
CA SER A 178 -26.00 -14.42 8.11
C SER A 178 -24.96 -15.26 7.36
N CYS A 179 -24.65 -14.91 6.11
CA CYS A 179 -23.58 -15.56 5.35
C CYS A 179 -22.20 -15.16 5.92
N ALA A 180 -21.49 -16.13 6.49
CA ALA A 180 -20.17 -15.90 7.08
C ALA A 180 -19.11 -15.43 6.06
N ASN A 181 -19.27 -15.80 4.79
CA ASN A 181 -18.32 -15.53 3.72
C ASN A 181 -18.76 -14.39 2.76
N GLY A 182 -19.93 -13.78 3.00
CA GLY A 182 -20.51 -12.78 2.12
C GLY A 182 -19.90 -11.38 2.26
N CYS A 183 -20.09 -10.55 1.24
CA CYS A 183 -19.74 -9.13 1.29
C CYS A 183 -20.57 -8.41 2.35
N LEU A 184 -19.94 -7.64 3.22
CA LEU A 184 -20.62 -6.87 4.28
C LEU A 184 -21.27 -5.58 3.77
N GLY A 185 -20.72 -4.98 2.69
CA GLY A 185 -21.34 -3.81 2.07
C GLY A 185 -20.95 -2.46 2.67
N TYR A 186 -19.99 -2.38 3.58
CA TYR A 186 -19.58 -1.12 4.23
C TYR A 186 -18.52 -0.31 3.46
N GLY A 187 -18.21 -0.67 2.21
CA GLY A 187 -17.47 0.18 1.27
C GLY A 187 -15.98 0.35 1.53
N THR A 188 -15.34 -0.44 2.39
CA THR A 188 -13.89 -0.36 2.62
C THR A 188 -13.09 -0.48 1.34
N CYS A 189 -13.49 -1.38 0.42
CA CYS A 189 -12.84 -1.59 -0.87
C CYS A 189 -12.94 -0.37 -1.79
N ALA A 190 -14.06 0.36 -1.78
CA ALA A 190 -14.23 1.58 -2.55
C ALA A 190 -13.34 2.71 -2.00
N ARG A 191 -13.30 2.90 -0.68
CA ARG A 191 -12.48 3.95 -0.04
C ARG A 191 -10.97 3.77 -0.24
N VAL A 192 -10.49 2.53 -0.37
CA VAL A 192 -9.04 2.29 -0.57
C VAL A 192 -8.63 2.29 -2.04
N CYS A 193 -9.56 2.49 -2.97
CA CYS A 193 -9.27 2.50 -4.39
C CYS A 193 -8.62 3.84 -4.79
N PRO A 194 -7.32 3.86 -5.19
CA PRO A 194 -6.64 5.11 -5.55
C PRO A 194 -7.01 5.61 -6.94
N PHE A 195 -7.76 4.81 -7.72
CA PHE A 195 -8.13 5.12 -9.10
C PHE A 195 -9.62 5.44 -9.24
N ASP A 196 -10.36 5.51 -8.14
CA ASP A 196 -11.82 5.72 -8.12
C ASP A 196 -12.57 4.75 -9.08
N ALA A 197 -12.05 3.53 -9.17
CA ALA A 197 -12.58 2.48 -10.04
C ALA A 197 -13.65 1.63 -9.37
N MET A 198 -14.01 1.92 -8.11
CA MET A 198 -14.95 1.12 -7.33
C MET A 198 -15.89 2.01 -6.52
N HIS A 199 -17.17 1.82 -6.69
CA HIS A 199 -18.22 2.50 -5.93
C HIS A 199 -19.23 1.50 -5.38
N MET A 200 -20.01 1.92 -4.38
CA MET A 200 -21.04 1.08 -3.79
C MET A 200 -22.36 1.25 -4.56
N GLY A 201 -22.93 0.14 -5.00
CA GLY A 201 -24.24 0.10 -5.62
C GLY A 201 -25.38 0.12 -4.61
N ASN A 202 -26.63 0.25 -5.09
CA ASN A 202 -27.85 0.35 -4.28
C ASN A 202 -28.10 -0.90 -3.40
N GLU A 203 -27.63 -2.06 -3.84
CA GLU A 203 -27.71 -3.32 -3.08
C GLU A 203 -26.60 -3.46 -2.02
N GLY A 204 -25.80 -2.42 -1.76
CA GLY A 204 -24.68 -2.47 -0.84
C GLY A 204 -23.54 -3.39 -1.29
N LEU A 205 -23.46 -3.68 -2.59
CA LEU A 205 -22.36 -4.41 -3.19
C LEU A 205 -21.45 -3.45 -3.95
N PRO A 206 -20.14 -3.68 -3.96
CA PRO A 206 -19.23 -2.87 -4.77
C PRO A 206 -19.41 -3.18 -6.27
N ILE A 207 -19.42 -2.11 -7.07
CA ILE A 207 -19.41 -2.14 -8.52
C ILE A 207 -18.05 -1.67 -8.99
N VAL A 208 -17.46 -2.39 -9.94
CA VAL A 208 -16.13 -2.09 -10.48
C VAL A 208 -16.28 -1.47 -11.87
N ASP A 209 -15.74 -0.26 -12.03
CA ASP A 209 -15.55 0.35 -13.34
C ASP A 209 -14.27 -0.23 -13.97
N ILE A 210 -14.45 -1.11 -14.95
CA ILE A 210 -13.34 -1.79 -15.63
C ILE A 210 -12.48 -0.83 -16.45
N THR A 211 -13.00 0.34 -16.84
CA THR A 211 -12.24 1.34 -17.62
C THR A 211 -11.21 2.08 -16.76
N LYS A 212 -11.49 2.21 -15.46
CA LYS A 212 -10.61 2.84 -14.47
C LYS A 212 -9.80 1.82 -13.67
N CYS A 213 -10.24 0.56 -13.62
CA CYS A 213 -9.60 -0.46 -12.80
C CYS A 213 -8.25 -0.89 -13.40
N THR A 214 -7.19 -0.71 -12.63
CA THR A 214 -5.81 -1.06 -13.03
C THR A 214 -5.33 -2.39 -12.47
N GLY A 215 -6.18 -3.14 -11.76
CA GLY A 215 -5.81 -4.41 -11.14
C GLY A 215 -4.79 -4.30 -9.99
N CYS A 216 -4.69 -3.17 -9.32
CA CYS A 216 -3.68 -2.90 -8.28
C CYS A 216 -3.85 -3.72 -6.99
N ARG A 217 -4.89 -4.53 -6.84
CA ARG A 217 -5.17 -5.44 -5.72
C ARG A 217 -5.41 -4.78 -4.34
N LYS A 218 -5.39 -3.46 -4.21
CA LYS A 218 -5.66 -2.79 -2.91
C LYS A 218 -7.01 -3.16 -2.32
N CYS A 219 -8.06 -3.26 -3.15
CA CYS A 219 -9.40 -3.67 -2.72
C CYS A 219 -9.46 -5.14 -2.27
N GLU A 220 -8.70 -6.04 -2.94
CA GLU A 220 -8.56 -7.45 -2.58
C GLU A 220 -7.90 -7.60 -1.21
N GLN A 221 -6.79 -6.90 -0.97
CA GLN A 221 -6.05 -6.90 0.29
C GLN A 221 -6.86 -6.28 1.44
N ALA A 222 -7.61 -5.23 1.17
CA ALA A 222 -8.43 -4.54 2.17
C ALA A 222 -9.71 -5.28 2.55
N CYS A 223 -10.13 -6.28 1.76
CA CYS A 223 -11.36 -7.02 1.98
C CYS A 223 -11.21 -8.09 3.08
N PRO A 224 -11.80 -7.92 4.28
CA PRO A 224 -11.64 -8.89 5.36
C PRO A 224 -12.39 -10.21 5.06
N LYS A 225 -13.36 -10.19 4.15
CA LYS A 225 -14.12 -11.38 3.72
C LYS A 225 -13.50 -12.06 2.49
N LYS A 226 -12.47 -11.48 1.89
CA LYS A 226 -11.77 -12.02 0.70
C LYS A 226 -12.70 -12.35 -0.46
N VAL A 227 -13.75 -11.54 -0.64
CA VAL A 227 -14.74 -11.71 -1.72
C VAL A 227 -14.40 -10.89 -2.97
N ILE A 228 -13.20 -10.39 -3.07
CA ILE A 228 -12.68 -9.68 -4.24
C ILE A 228 -11.49 -10.46 -4.76
N GLU A 229 -11.51 -10.82 -6.02
CA GLU A 229 -10.41 -11.47 -6.71
C GLU A 229 -10.01 -10.63 -7.94
N VAL A 230 -8.71 -10.50 -8.20
CA VAL A 230 -8.22 -9.81 -9.41
C VAL A 230 -7.88 -10.86 -10.45
N LEU A 231 -8.62 -10.84 -11.55
CA LEU A 231 -8.56 -11.84 -12.62
C LEU A 231 -8.25 -11.20 -13.99
N PRO A 232 -7.66 -11.94 -14.93
CA PRO A 232 -7.49 -11.50 -16.30
C PRO A 232 -8.81 -11.08 -16.97
N ALA A 233 -8.74 -10.13 -17.88
CA ALA A 233 -9.90 -9.60 -18.60
C ALA A 233 -10.66 -10.69 -19.38
N SER A 234 -9.93 -11.64 -19.99
CA SER A 234 -10.46 -12.78 -20.73
C SER A 234 -11.29 -13.73 -19.87
N LYS A 235 -11.11 -13.70 -18.52
CA LYS A 235 -11.79 -14.62 -17.61
C LYS A 235 -13.11 -14.03 -17.13
N MET A 236 -14.15 -14.15 -17.98
CA MET A 236 -15.47 -13.55 -17.72
C MET A 236 -16.40 -14.46 -16.95
N VAL A 237 -16.26 -15.78 -17.08
CA VAL A 237 -17.13 -16.76 -16.42
C VAL A 237 -16.59 -17.09 -15.04
N LEU A 238 -17.39 -16.79 -14.02
CA LEU A 238 -17.03 -17.02 -12.62
C LEU A 238 -18.26 -17.37 -11.77
N VAL A 239 -18.03 -18.04 -10.65
CA VAL A 239 -19.07 -18.25 -9.62
C VAL A 239 -19.02 -17.09 -8.65
N ALA A 240 -19.96 -16.15 -8.76
CA ALA A 240 -20.02 -14.97 -7.89
C ALA A 240 -20.63 -15.30 -6.51
N CYS A 241 -20.07 -16.32 -5.85
CA CYS A 241 -20.42 -16.74 -4.50
C CYS A 241 -19.18 -17.32 -3.82
N HIS A 242 -18.91 -16.86 -2.59
CA HIS A 242 -17.76 -17.31 -1.79
C HIS A 242 -18.18 -18.14 -0.57
N SER A 243 -19.46 -18.58 -0.51
CA SER A 243 -19.96 -19.43 0.58
C SER A 243 -19.28 -20.79 0.59
N ARG A 244 -19.00 -21.28 1.80
CA ARG A 244 -18.53 -22.64 2.09
C ARG A 244 -19.52 -23.42 2.92
N ASP A 245 -20.70 -22.85 3.17
CA ASP A 245 -21.75 -23.46 3.92
C ASP A 245 -22.39 -24.61 3.12
N LYS A 246 -22.99 -25.57 3.81
CA LYS A 246 -23.83 -26.61 3.16
C LYS A 246 -24.95 -25.93 2.37
N GLY A 247 -25.36 -26.53 1.26
CA GLY A 247 -26.34 -25.94 0.34
C GLY A 247 -27.66 -25.52 1.01
N GLY A 248 -28.15 -26.29 2.01
CA GLY A 248 -29.32 -25.92 2.80
C GLY A 248 -29.16 -24.66 3.64
N ASP A 249 -27.99 -24.48 4.25
CA ASP A 249 -27.70 -23.30 5.05
C ASP A 249 -27.39 -22.07 4.15
N THR A 250 -26.74 -22.30 3.00
CA THR A 250 -26.55 -21.26 1.99
C THR A 250 -27.92 -20.69 1.53
N ARG A 251 -28.94 -21.53 1.27
CA ARG A 251 -30.30 -21.08 0.89
C ARG A 251 -30.98 -20.29 1.99
N LYS A 252 -30.77 -20.67 3.26
CA LYS A 252 -31.30 -19.91 4.40
C LYS A 252 -30.67 -18.52 4.53
N ASN A 253 -29.41 -18.40 4.16
CA ASN A 253 -28.61 -17.17 4.35
C ASN A 253 -28.68 -16.20 3.16
N CYS A 254 -28.89 -16.72 1.93
CA CYS A 254 -28.83 -15.92 0.71
C CYS A 254 -29.63 -16.58 -0.43
N ASP A 255 -30.49 -15.81 -1.08
CA ASP A 255 -31.34 -16.32 -2.18
C ASP A 255 -30.54 -16.60 -3.46
N LEU A 256 -29.37 -15.93 -3.65
CA LEU A 256 -28.48 -16.09 -4.79
C LEU A 256 -27.24 -16.94 -4.48
N GLY A 257 -27.18 -17.54 -3.29
CA GLY A 257 -26.03 -18.33 -2.86
C GLY A 257 -25.84 -19.60 -3.68
N CYS A 258 -24.60 -19.88 -4.07
CA CYS A 258 -24.24 -21.15 -4.71
C CYS A 258 -24.33 -22.28 -3.69
N ILE A 259 -25.23 -23.26 -3.93
CA ILE A 259 -25.44 -24.40 -3.04
C ILE A 259 -24.49 -25.58 -3.28
N ALA A 260 -23.48 -25.39 -4.14
CA ALA A 260 -22.48 -26.39 -4.50
C ALA A 260 -23.05 -27.72 -4.99
N CYS A 261 -24.16 -27.67 -5.74
CA CYS A 261 -24.90 -28.87 -6.22
C CYS A 261 -24.13 -29.67 -7.31
N GLY A 262 -23.06 -29.14 -7.87
CA GLY A 262 -22.25 -29.81 -8.90
C GLY A 262 -22.89 -29.85 -10.30
N ALA A 263 -24.06 -29.24 -10.51
CA ALA A 263 -24.68 -29.22 -11.83
C ALA A 263 -23.78 -28.60 -12.93
N CYS A 264 -23.08 -27.52 -12.60
CA CYS A 264 -22.12 -26.88 -13.50
C CYS A 264 -20.95 -27.81 -13.91
N VAL A 265 -20.52 -28.70 -13.00
CA VAL A 265 -19.47 -29.69 -13.27
C VAL A 265 -19.95 -30.74 -14.29
N LYS A 266 -21.21 -31.18 -14.15
CA LYS A 266 -21.79 -32.22 -15.01
C LYS A 266 -22.00 -31.74 -16.46
N VAL A 267 -22.25 -30.45 -16.65
CA VAL A 267 -22.63 -29.87 -17.95
C VAL A 267 -21.42 -29.28 -18.70
N CYS A 268 -20.33 -28.99 -18.03
CA CYS A 268 -19.17 -28.33 -18.65
C CYS A 268 -18.34 -29.32 -19.48
N PRO A 269 -18.20 -29.11 -20.81
CA PRO A 269 -17.43 -30.02 -21.66
C PRO A 269 -15.90 -29.87 -21.47
N PHE A 270 -15.44 -28.86 -20.73
CA PHE A 270 -14.02 -28.53 -20.52
C PHE A 270 -13.51 -28.86 -19.12
N ASP A 271 -14.32 -29.48 -18.27
CA ASP A 271 -14.01 -29.75 -16.86
C ASP A 271 -13.45 -28.55 -16.10
N ALA A 272 -13.92 -27.34 -16.47
CA ALA A 272 -13.48 -26.09 -15.85
C ALA A 272 -14.09 -25.85 -14.47
N PRO A 273 -15.38 -26.13 -14.20
CA PRO A 273 -15.95 -26.01 -12.86
C PRO A 273 -15.51 -27.15 -11.94
N SER A 274 -15.22 -26.82 -10.69
CA SER A 274 -14.95 -27.78 -9.62
C SER A 274 -15.72 -27.42 -8.37
N VAL A 275 -16.12 -28.43 -7.59
CA VAL A 275 -16.78 -28.24 -6.30
C VAL A 275 -16.02 -29.05 -5.26
N GLN A 276 -15.43 -28.35 -4.29
CA GLN A 276 -14.70 -28.94 -3.18
C GLN A 276 -15.11 -28.26 -1.86
N ASN A 277 -15.38 -29.01 -0.83
CA ASN A 277 -15.74 -28.50 0.49
C ASN A 277 -16.87 -27.43 0.46
N ASN A 278 -17.95 -27.72 -0.27
CA ASN A 278 -19.08 -26.82 -0.55
C ASN A 278 -18.70 -25.51 -1.26
N PHE A 279 -17.51 -25.44 -1.83
CA PHE A 279 -17.03 -24.29 -2.57
C PHE A 279 -16.94 -24.62 -4.07
N SER A 280 -17.67 -23.86 -4.89
CA SER A 280 -17.64 -23.99 -6.34
C SER A 280 -16.71 -22.95 -6.95
N ARG A 281 -15.84 -23.38 -7.83
CA ARG A 281 -14.89 -22.52 -8.53
C ARG A 281 -14.78 -22.92 -10.01
N ILE A 282 -14.48 -21.96 -10.84
CA ILE A 282 -14.16 -22.21 -12.27
C ILE A 282 -12.65 -22.03 -12.44
N ASP A 283 -12.00 -23.05 -12.98
CA ASP A 283 -10.60 -22.97 -13.34
C ASP A 283 -10.45 -22.08 -14.59
N PRO A 284 -9.81 -20.91 -14.45
CA PRO A 284 -9.66 -19.99 -15.57
C PRO A 284 -8.76 -20.53 -16.70
N ALA A 285 -7.89 -21.50 -16.44
CA ALA A 285 -7.04 -22.10 -17.45
C ALA A 285 -7.80 -23.07 -18.36
N LYS A 286 -8.83 -23.74 -17.82
CA LYS A 286 -9.66 -24.70 -18.55
C LYS A 286 -10.86 -24.07 -19.23
N CYS A 287 -11.35 -22.94 -18.72
CA CYS A 287 -12.50 -22.23 -19.27
C CYS A 287 -12.13 -21.59 -20.62
N LYS A 288 -12.86 -21.92 -21.66
CA LYS A 288 -12.64 -21.45 -23.05
C LYS A 288 -13.61 -20.35 -23.49
N VAL A 289 -14.35 -19.74 -22.55
CA VAL A 289 -15.27 -18.63 -22.80
C VAL A 289 -14.65 -17.32 -22.34
#